data_be3780d5ad68a38f797d671d8273c24d
#
_entry.id   be3780d5ad68a38f797d671d8273c24d
#
_cell.length_a   1.000
_cell.length_b   1.000
_cell.length_c   1.000
_cell.angle_alpha   90.00
_cell.angle_beta   90.00
_cell.angle_gamma   90.00
#
_symmetry.space_group_name_H-M   'P 1'
#
loop_
_entity.id
_entity.type
_entity.pdbx_description
1 polymer ?
#
loop_
_entity_poly.entity_id
_entity_poly.type
_entity_poly.pdbx_seq_one_letter_code
_entity_poly.pdbx_strand_id
1 'polypeptide(L)'
;MSDELLIHVDNIRAGYVPGVDILNGCSLDLRPGELVGIIGPNGAGKSTLLKALFGLLDVREGDVTMRGESIVDLTAHELVSRGIGYVPQRDNVFPSLTIEENLEMGAFLRPKEFITRRDEVADLFPRLGERMGQRAGSLSGGERQMLAMGRALMMSPDVLLLDEPSAGLSPVLQDQVFINTRDINRAGVSIVMVEQNARRCLQICHRGYVLDQGRNAYEGPGRDLLSDPKVIDLYLGTLATAD
;
A
#
# COMPACT_ATOMS: atom_id res chain seq x y z
N MET A 1 3.72 5.43 -25.42
CA MET A 1 3.78 5.50 -23.93
C MET A 1 4.99 4.67 -23.55
N SER A 2 5.98 5.25 -22.87
CA SER A 2 7.23 4.57 -22.53
C SER A 2 6.94 3.34 -21.65
N ASP A 3 7.56 2.21 -21.98
CA ASP A 3 7.55 0.95 -21.22
C ASP A 3 8.37 1.07 -19.91
N GLU A 4 8.55 2.29 -19.41
CA GLU A 4 9.40 2.60 -18.27
C GLU A 4 8.69 2.20 -16.97
N LEU A 5 9.29 1.27 -16.25
CA LEU A 5 8.81 0.82 -14.95
C LEU A 5 9.19 1.85 -13.87
N LEU A 6 8.22 2.17 -13.01
CA LEU A 6 8.47 3.00 -11.83
C LEU A 6 9.12 2.18 -10.71
N ILE A 7 8.56 0.98 -10.44
CA ILE A 7 9.16 -0.03 -9.56
C ILE A 7 9.27 -1.34 -10.35
N HIS A 8 10.40 -2.00 -10.24
CA HIS A 8 10.61 -3.36 -10.72
C HIS A 8 11.21 -4.20 -9.61
N VAL A 9 10.56 -5.29 -9.29
CA VAL A 9 10.99 -6.30 -8.32
C VAL A 9 11.34 -7.54 -9.10
N ASP A 10 12.60 -7.97 -9.00
CA ASP A 10 13.11 -9.14 -9.72
C ASP A 10 13.48 -10.25 -8.74
N ASN A 11 12.65 -11.31 -8.72
CA ASN A 11 12.93 -12.60 -8.10
C ASN A 11 13.48 -12.51 -6.65
N ILE A 12 12.90 -11.62 -5.81
CA ILE A 12 13.42 -11.36 -4.48
C ILE A 12 13.17 -12.51 -3.51
N ARG A 13 14.18 -12.75 -2.62
CA ARG A 13 14.07 -13.59 -1.44
C ARG A 13 14.26 -12.75 -0.18
N ALA A 14 13.37 -12.91 0.76
CA ALA A 14 13.39 -12.17 2.02
C ALA A 14 12.66 -12.92 3.14
N GLY A 15 13.05 -12.64 4.38
CA GLY A 15 12.41 -13.24 5.56
C GLY A 15 12.93 -12.60 6.85
N TYR A 16 12.18 -12.77 7.94
CA TYR A 16 12.47 -12.13 9.24
C TYR A 16 13.61 -12.80 10.02
N VAL A 17 13.87 -14.06 9.75
CA VAL A 17 14.88 -14.85 10.48
C VAL A 17 15.95 -15.30 9.50
N PRO A 18 17.25 -15.13 9.82
CA PRO A 18 18.33 -15.64 8.98
C PRO A 18 18.12 -17.10 8.56
N GLY A 19 18.23 -17.38 7.26
CA GLY A 19 18.05 -18.71 6.69
C GLY A 19 16.59 -19.18 6.50
N VAL A 20 15.60 -18.37 6.89
CA VAL A 20 14.17 -18.67 6.67
C VAL A 20 13.59 -17.62 5.74
N ASP A 21 13.28 -18.02 4.50
CA ASP A 21 12.66 -17.15 3.52
C ASP A 21 11.13 -17.28 3.57
N ILE A 22 10.46 -16.13 3.58
CA ILE A 22 9.01 -16.01 3.39
C ILE A 22 8.71 -15.69 1.93
N LEU A 23 9.53 -14.81 1.33
CA LEU A 23 9.52 -14.59 -0.12
C LEU A 23 10.54 -15.52 -0.77
N ASN A 24 10.10 -16.27 -1.76
CA ASN A 24 10.84 -17.34 -2.39
C ASN A 24 11.00 -17.14 -3.90
N GLY A 25 11.36 -15.93 -4.31
CA GLY A 25 11.46 -15.56 -5.72
C GLY A 25 10.20 -14.84 -6.19
N CYS A 26 9.83 -13.74 -5.50
CA CYS A 26 8.69 -12.92 -5.83
C CYS A 26 9.10 -11.80 -6.79
N SER A 27 8.28 -11.53 -7.80
CA SER A 27 8.49 -10.46 -8.78
C SER A 27 7.25 -9.59 -8.90
N LEU A 28 7.44 -8.29 -9.22
CA LEU A 28 6.35 -7.33 -9.39
C LEU A 28 6.83 -6.15 -10.24
N ASP A 29 5.96 -5.67 -11.11
CA ASP A 29 6.14 -4.43 -11.84
C ASP A 29 5.09 -3.41 -11.43
N LEU A 30 5.48 -2.14 -11.33
CA LEU A 30 4.59 -1.01 -11.17
C LEU A 30 4.95 0.07 -12.20
N ARG A 31 3.95 0.50 -12.97
CA ARG A 31 4.11 1.62 -13.93
C ARG A 31 3.66 2.94 -13.29
N PRO A 32 4.13 4.09 -13.80
CA PRO A 32 3.62 5.39 -13.35
C PRO A 32 2.10 5.49 -13.46
N GLY A 33 1.44 5.92 -12.38
CA GLY A 33 -0.02 6.04 -12.28
C GLY A 33 -0.78 4.72 -12.20
N GLU A 34 -0.09 3.57 -12.12
CA GLU A 34 -0.73 2.26 -11.98
C GLU A 34 -1.16 2.00 -10.53
N LEU A 35 -2.29 1.32 -10.36
CA LEU A 35 -2.71 0.71 -9.09
C LEU A 35 -2.58 -0.80 -9.25
N VAL A 36 -1.64 -1.38 -8.51
CA VAL A 36 -1.38 -2.82 -8.45
C VAL A 36 -1.95 -3.40 -7.17
N GLY A 37 -2.70 -4.47 -7.27
CA GLY A 37 -3.25 -5.23 -6.16
C GLY A 37 -2.49 -6.54 -5.93
N ILE A 38 -2.14 -6.83 -4.68
CA ILE A 38 -1.54 -8.09 -4.27
C ILE A 38 -2.51 -8.83 -3.38
N ILE A 39 -2.93 -10.01 -3.81
CA ILE A 39 -3.85 -10.88 -3.09
C ILE A 39 -3.21 -12.24 -2.81
N GLY A 40 -3.85 -13.05 -1.98
CA GLY A 40 -3.40 -14.39 -1.64
C GLY A 40 -3.78 -14.78 -0.21
N PRO A 41 -3.60 -16.05 0.17
CA PRO A 41 -3.96 -16.53 1.50
C PRO A 41 -3.13 -15.86 2.60
N ASN A 42 -3.59 -16.03 3.86
CA ASN A 42 -2.81 -15.60 5.01
C ASN A 42 -1.48 -16.36 5.05
N GLY A 43 -0.39 -15.64 5.31
CA GLY A 43 0.96 -16.22 5.30
C GLY A 43 1.59 -16.35 3.91
N ALA A 44 0.94 -15.92 2.82
CA ALA A 44 1.51 -15.99 1.46
C ALA A 44 2.71 -15.06 1.23
N GLY A 45 3.03 -14.16 2.18
CA GLY A 45 4.16 -13.23 2.05
C GLY A 45 3.78 -11.81 1.60
N LYS A 46 2.49 -11.49 1.50
CA LYS A 46 2.00 -10.19 0.99
C LYS A 46 2.60 -8.98 1.73
N SER A 47 2.40 -8.89 3.05
CA SER A 47 2.96 -7.79 3.87
C SER A 47 4.50 -7.85 3.95
N THR A 48 5.07 -9.04 3.81
CA THR A 48 6.54 -9.22 3.73
C THR A 48 7.09 -8.56 2.47
N LEU A 49 6.39 -8.69 1.34
CA LEU A 49 6.76 -8.02 0.09
C LEU A 49 6.74 -6.50 0.24
N LEU A 50 5.67 -5.92 0.81
CA LEU A 50 5.62 -4.46 1.03
C LEU A 50 6.72 -3.97 1.97
N LYS A 51 7.03 -4.75 3.03
CA LYS A 51 8.10 -4.41 3.97
C LYS A 51 9.49 -4.48 3.32
N ALA A 52 9.72 -5.46 2.44
CA ALA A 52 10.96 -5.53 1.66
C ALA A 52 11.08 -4.34 0.70
N LEU A 53 10.00 -3.97 0.01
CA LEU A 53 9.94 -2.79 -0.86
C LEU A 53 10.19 -1.47 -0.10
N PHE A 54 9.83 -1.40 1.17
CA PHE A 54 10.01 -0.20 2.00
C PHE A 54 11.27 -0.24 2.88
N GLY A 55 12.20 -1.16 2.63
CA GLY A 55 13.47 -1.23 3.39
C GLY A 55 13.29 -1.56 4.88
N LEU A 56 12.19 -2.21 5.26
CA LEU A 56 11.93 -2.70 6.63
C LEU A 56 12.35 -4.17 6.79
N LEU A 57 12.81 -4.79 5.71
CA LEU A 57 13.24 -6.17 5.68
C LEU A 57 14.31 -6.33 4.60
N ASP A 58 15.42 -6.95 4.94
CA ASP A 58 16.55 -7.15 4.03
C ASP A 58 16.17 -8.12 2.90
N VAL A 59 16.44 -7.71 1.68
CA VAL A 59 16.39 -8.56 0.48
C VAL A 59 17.70 -9.35 0.41
N ARG A 60 17.61 -10.68 0.41
CA ARG A 60 18.79 -11.56 0.43
C ARG A 60 19.26 -11.95 -0.96
N GLU A 61 18.32 -12.09 -1.89
CA GLU A 61 18.56 -12.40 -3.29
C GLU A 61 17.57 -11.64 -4.15
N GLY A 62 17.93 -11.40 -5.41
CA GLY A 62 17.13 -10.59 -6.34
C GLY A 62 17.42 -9.10 -6.21
N ASP A 63 16.63 -8.27 -6.86
CA ASP A 63 16.78 -6.83 -6.83
C ASP A 63 15.42 -6.11 -6.80
N VAL A 64 15.42 -4.88 -6.29
CA VAL A 64 14.31 -3.95 -6.37
C VAL A 64 14.84 -2.65 -6.95
N THR A 65 14.28 -2.23 -8.07
CA THR A 65 14.69 -0.96 -8.68
C THR A 65 13.54 0.04 -8.70
N MET A 66 13.87 1.32 -8.55
CA MET A 66 12.99 2.44 -8.79
C MET A 66 13.56 3.30 -9.91
N ARG A 67 12.79 3.46 -11.02
CA ARG A 67 13.27 4.16 -12.22
C ARG A 67 14.62 3.63 -12.74
N GLY A 68 14.83 2.31 -12.64
CA GLY A 68 16.04 1.64 -13.07
C GLY A 68 17.23 1.70 -12.11
N GLU A 69 17.13 2.40 -10.98
CA GLU A 69 18.16 2.43 -9.94
C GLU A 69 17.80 1.45 -8.81
N SER A 70 18.76 0.60 -8.39
CA SER A 70 18.54 -0.32 -7.25
C SER A 70 18.30 0.45 -5.96
N ILE A 71 17.33 -0.04 -5.17
CA ILE A 71 16.93 0.54 -3.89
C ILE A 71 17.01 -0.45 -2.72
N VAL A 72 17.57 -1.65 -2.94
CA VAL A 72 17.60 -2.74 -1.96
C VAL A 72 18.32 -2.35 -0.67
N ASP A 73 19.44 -1.63 -0.77
CA ASP A 73 20.26 -1.25 0.38
C ASP A 73 19.82 0.07 1.03
N LEU A 74 18.74 0.66 0.57
CA LEU A 74 18.26 1.94 1.10
C LEU A 74 17.42 1.75 2.36
N THR A 75 17.64 2.61 3.32
CA THR A 75 16.80 2.69 4.53
C THR A 75 15.41 3.26 4.21
N ALA A 76 14.42 2.97 5.06
CA ALA A 76 13.07 3.54 4.92
C ALA A 76 13.07 5.09 4.82
N HIS A 77 13.99 5.77 5.54
CA HIS A 77 14.14 7.23 5.46
C HIS A 77 14.57 7.70 4.06
N GLU A 78 15.53 7.00 3.45
CA GLU A 78 16.02 7.31 2.10
C GLU A 78 14.95 7.01 1.06
N LEU A 79 14.17 5.92 1.24
CA LEU A 79 13.06 5.57 0.35
C LEU A 79 11.93 6.61 0.40
N VAL A 80 11.59 7.14 1.60
CA VAL A 80 10.66 8.27 1.73
C VAL A 80 11.18 9.49 0.98
N SER A 81 12.48 9.79 1.08
CA SER A 81 13.11 10.92 0.37
C SER A 81 13.07 10.74 -1.16
N ARG A 82 13.05 9.48 -1.64
CA ARG A 82 12.90 9.13 -3.07
C ARG A 82 11.45 9.05 -3.54
N GLY A 83 10.48 9.33 -2.67
CA GLY A 83 9.05 9.38 -3.03
C GLY A 83 8.31 8.07 -2.83
N ILE A 84 8.74 7.17 -1.94
CA ILE A 84 7.98 5.99 -1.55
C ILE A 84 7.31 6.24 -0.19
N GLY A 85 5.98 6.22 -0.14
CA GLY A 85 5.18 6.27 1.09
C GLY A 85 4.72 4.87 1.51
N TYR A 86 4.54 4.66 2.82
CA TYR A 86 4.05 3.38 3.36
C TYR A 86 2.99 3.61 4.43
N VAL A 87 1.87 2.90 4.31
CA VAL A 87 0.80 2.87 5.29
C VAL A 87 0.71 1.45 5.86
N PRO A 88 1.17 1.21 7.09
CA PRO A 88 1.10 -0.10 7.73
C PRO A 88 -0.34 -0.44 8.14
N GLN A 89 -0.61 -1.74 8.29
CA GLN A 89 -1.91 -2.26 8.72
C GLN A 89 -2.30 -1.78 10.12
N ARG A 90 -1.35 -1.65 11.04
CA ARG A 90 -1.57 -1.28 12.46
C ARG A 90 -0.65 -0.14 12.86
N ASP A 91 -0.99 0.51 13.97
CA ASP A 91 -0.19 1.59 14.60
C ASP A 91 0.15 2.70 13.60
N ASN A 92 -0.80 2.99 12.72
CA ASN A 92 -0.64 3.88 11.58
C ASN A 92 -0.93 5.35 11.87
N VAL A 93 -1.33 5.70 13.11
CA VAL A 93 -1.53 7.08 13.58
C VAL A 93 -1.01 7.25 15.01
N PHE A 94 -0.74 8.49 15.42
CA PHE A 94 -0.40 8.86 16.80
C PHE A 94 -1.69 9.26 17.54
N PRO A 95 -2.28 8.40 18.39
CA PRO A 95 -3.61 8.63 18.96
C PRO A 95 -3.68 9.81 19.94
N SER A 96 -2.55 10.17 20.56
CA SER A 96 -2.43 11.31 21.48
C SER A 96 -2.35 12.67 20.79
N LEU A 97 -1.96 12.68 19.50
CA LEU A 97 -1.85 13.88 18.70
C LEU A 97 -3.18 14.20 17.99
N THR A 98 -3.36 15.47 17.62
CA THR A 98 -4.47 15.90 16.76
C THR A 98 -4.29 15.41 15.33
N ILE A 99 -5.32 15.58 14.48
CA ILE A 99 -5.23 15.30 13.04
C ILE A 99 -4.11 16.14 12.43
N GLU A 100 -4.10 17.45 12.69
CA GLU A 100 -3.10 18.37 12.16
C GLU A 100 -1.67 17.98 12.58
N GLU A 101 -1.46 17.69 13.87
CA GLU A 101 -0.15 17.23 14.37
C GLU A 101 0.28 15.89 13.76
N ASN A 102 -0.66 14.95 13.49
CA ASN A 102 -0.36 13.72 12.76
C ASN A 102 0.10 14.00 11.32
N LEU A 103 -0.55 14.95 10.63
CA LEU A 103 -0.15 15.37 9.29
C LEU A 103 1.21 16.06 9.31
N GLU A 104 1.46 16.93 10.30
CA GLU A 104 2.76 17.61 10.48
C GLU A 104 3.90 16.60 10.65
N MET A 105 3.69 15.54 11.45
CA MET A 105 4.64 14.43 11.56
C MET A 105 4.90 13.74 10.21
N GLY A 106 3.93 13.74 9.29
CA GLY A 106 4.10 13.24 7.93
C GLY A 106 4.97 14.13 7.04
N ALA A 107 5.04 15.43 7.32
CA ALA A 107 5.80 16.42 6.54
C ALA A 107 7.24 16.64 7.02
N PHE A 108 7.79 15.75 7.86
CA PHE A 108 9.04 15.94 8.60
C PHE A 108 10.27 16.27 7.73
N LEU A 109 10.33 15.79 6.50
CA LEU A 109 11.41 16.15 5.56
C LEU A 109 11.13 17.44 4.77
N ARG A 110 9.88 17.92 4.74
CA ARG A 110 9.43 19.09 3.97
C ARG A 110 8.60 20.06 4.80
N PRO A 111 9.08 20.52 5.96
CA PRO A 111 8.27 21.32 6.90
C PRO A 111 7.78 22.64 6.29
N LYS A 112 8.47 23.19 5.29
CA LYS A 112 8.07 24.42 4.59
C LYS A 112 6.85 24.23 3.69
N GLU A 113 6.59 23.00 3.26
CA GLU A 113 5.45 22.66 2.40
C GLU A 113 4.22 22.23 3.20
N PHE A 114 4.31 22.16 4.53
CA PHE A 114 3.27 21.61 5.41
C PHE A 114 1.88 22.17 5.13
N ILE A 115 1.72 23.50 5.10
CA ILE A 115 0.42 24.15 4.90
C ILE A 115 -0.22 23.74 3.57
N THR A 116 0.56 23.83 2.47
CA THR A 116 0.08 23.46 1.14
C THR A 116 -0.34 21.99 1.10
N ARG A 117 0.49 21.09 1.64
CA ARG A 117 0.21 19.64 1.64
C ARG A 117 -0.96 19.28 2.55
N ARG A 118 -1.07 19.92 3.71
CA ARG A 118 -2.22 19.77 4.60
C ARG A 118 -3.53 20.13 3.88
N ASP A 119 -3.54 21.22 3.14
CA ASP A 119 -4.74 21.68 2.43
C ASP A 119 -5.10 20.70 1.28
N GLU A 120 -4.12 20.21 0.53
CA GLU A 120 -4.32 19.13 -0.47
C GLU A 120 -4.89 17.84 0.15
N VAL A 121 -4.39 17.44 1.32
CA VAL A 121 -4.90 16.28 2.07
C VAL A 121 -6.32 16.55 2.59
N ALA A 122 -6.61 17.78 3.02
CA ALA A 122 -7.95 18.19 3.46
C ALA A 122 -8.96 18.17 2.31
N ASP A 123 -8.55 18.57 1.10
CA ASP A 123 -9.38 18.49 -0.11
C ASP A 123 -9.69 17.03 -0.48
N LEU A 124 -8.70 16.14 -0.35
CA LEU A 124 -8.87 14.72 -0.61
C LEU A 124 -9.72 14.01 0.47
N PHE A 125 -9.58 14.45 1.72
CA PHE A 125 -10.30 13.92 2.89
C PHE A 125 -11.03 15.02 3.66
N PRO A 126 -12.17 15.56 3.15
CA PRO A 126 -12.85 16.71 3.74
C PRO A 126 -13.22 16.52 5.22
N ARG A 127 -13.57 15.28 5.62
CA ARG A 127 -13.88 14.96 7.02
C ARG A 127 -12.70 15.18 7.98
N LEU A 128 -11.47 15.04 7.50
CA LEU A 128 -10.28 15.35 8.30
C LEU A 128 -10.08 16.88 8.35
N GLY A 129 -10.24 17.55 7.20
CA GLY A 129 -10.13 19.01 7.07
C GLY A 129 -11.03 19.77 8.03
N GLU A 130 -12.29 19.32 8.21
CA GLU A 130 -13.27 19.91 9.13
C GLU A 130 -12.90 19.78 10.61
N ARG A 131 -11.95 18.89 10.98
CA ARG A 131 -11.69 18.47 12.36
C ARG A 131 -10.21 18.45 12.72
N MET A 132 -9.39 19.30 12.11
CA MET A 132 -7.92 19.31 12.28
C MET A 132 -7.45 19.29 13.73
N GLY A 133 -8.17 20.00 14.64
CA GLY A 133 -7.87 20.04 16.08
C GLY A 133 -8.36 18.82 16.89
N GLN A 134 -9.05 17.85 16.25
CA GLN A 134 -9.53 16.64 16.95
C GLN A 134 -8.40 15.65 17.18
N ARG A 135 -8.36 15.01 18.38
CA ARG A 135 -7.38 13.95 18.69
C ARG A 135 -7.63 12.69 17.87
N ALA A 136 -6.58 12.14 17.26
CA ALA A 136 -6.67 10.94 16.42
C ALA A 136 -7.20 9.71 17.16
N GLY A 137 -6.98 9.62 18.49
CA GLY A 137 -7.51 8.53 19.32
C GLY A 137 -9.04 8.47 19.39
N SER A 138 -9.74 9.58 19.13
CA SER A 138 -11.21 9.66 19.14
C SER A 138 -11.85 9.38 17.76
N LEU A 139 -11.05 9.17 16.72
CA LEU A 139 -11.52 8.88 15.38
C LEU A 139 -12.07 7.45 15.28
N SER A 140 -13.04 7.25 14.39
CA SER A 140 -13.46 5.91 13.96
C SER A 140 -12.33 5.18 13.22
N GLY A 141 -12.44 3.85 13.07
CA GLY A 141 -11.44 3.06 12.33
C GLY A 141 -11.19 3.58 10.91
N GLY A 142 -12.26 3.91 10.17
CA GLY A 142 -12.14 4.46 8.82
C GLY A 142 -11.51 5.86 8.78
N GLU A 143 -11.83 6.73 9.74
CA GLU A 143 -11.20 8.06 9.84
C GLU A 143 -9.72 7.95 10.22
N ARG A 144 -9.35 7.01 11.11
CA ARG A 144 -7.93 6.72 11.38
C ARG A 144 -7.20 6.25 10.13
N GLN A 145 -7.84 5.40 9.32
CA GLN A 145 -7.23 4.94 8.07
C GLN A 145 -7.05 6.08 7.05
N MET A 146 -8.05 6.97 6.92
CA MET A 146 -7.90 8.19 6.11
C MET A 146 -6.75 9.07 6.61
N LEU A 147 -6.61 9.25 7.93
CA LEU A 147 -5.51 10.02 8.52
C LEU A 147 -4.14 9.37 8.25
N ALA A 148 -4.05 8.04 8.33
CA ALA A 148 -2.82 7.31 8.01
C ALA A 148 -2.41 7.49 6.55
N MET A 149 -3.36 7.39 5.62
CA MET A 149 -3.13 7.69 4.20
C MET A 149 -2.73 9.15 3.99
N GLY A 150 -3.47 10.09 4.60
CA GLY A 150 -3.17 11.52 4.54
C GLY A 150 -1.76 11.84 5.03
N ARG A 151 -1.33 11.23 6.16
CA ARG A 151 0.02 11.38 6.69
C ARG A 151 1.09 10.91 5.71
N ALA A 152 0.88 9.78 5.03
CA ALA A 152 1.81 9.29 4.02
C ALA A 152 1.87 10.19 2.77
N LEU A 153 0.74 10.86 2.42
CA LEU A 153 0.66 11.78 1.30
C LEU A 153 1.34 13.13 1.56
N MET A 154 1.63 13.49 2.82
CA MET A 154 2.30 14.77 3.16
C MET A 154 3.67 14.92 2.50
N MET A 155 4.32 13.81 2.13
CA MET A 155 5.61 13.80 1.42
C MET A 155 5.47 13.85 -0.11
N SER A 156 4.25 13.91 -0.65
CA SER A 156 3.96 13.83 -2.10
C SER A 156 4.66 12.62 -2.76
N PRO A 157 4.33 11.40 -2.32
CA PRO A 157 5.00 10.22 -2.84
C PRO A 157 4.61 9.95 -4.30
N ASP A 158 5.57 9.47 -5.09
CA ASP A 158 5.32 8.89 -6.42
C ASP A 158 4.66 7.51 -6.32
N VAL A 159 5.02 6.78 -5.24
CA VAL A 159 4.53 5.43 -4.93
C VAL A 159 3.98 5.39 -3.51
N LEU A 160 2.78 4.86 -3.34
CA LEU A 160 2.18 4.59 -2.04
C LEU A 160 1.97 3.09 -1.85
N LEU A 161 2.59 2.54 -0.81
CA LEU A 161 2.46 1.15 -0.39
C LEU A 161 1.38 1.06 0.69
N LEU A 162 0.33 0.26 0.48
CA LEU A 162 -0.80 0.09 1.40
C LEU A 162 -0.89 -1.35 1.89
N ASP A 163 -0.69 -1.57 3.18
CA ASP A 163 -0.71 -2.91 3.80
C ASP A 163 -2.06 -3.16 4.47
N GLU A 164 -2.93 -3.93 3.82
CA GLU A 164 -4.29 -4.31 4.24
C GLU A 164 -5.11 -3.12 4.79
N PRO A 165 -5.26 -2.03 4.02
CA PRO A 165 -5.88 -0.80 4.52
C PRO A 165 -7.36 -0.96 4.91
N SER A 166 -8.05 -2.00 4.44
CA SER A 166 -9.46 -2.26 4.78
C SER A 166 -9.64 -3.23 5.96
N ALA A 167 -8.56 -3.80 6.50
CA ALA A 167 -8.63 -4.84 7.52
C ALA A 167 -9.31 -4.37 8.82
N GLY A 168 -10.22 -5.19 9.35
CA GLY A 168 -10.92 -4.94 10.61
C GLY A 168 -11.96 -3.80 10.57
N LEU A 169 -12.27 -3.27 9.38
CA LEU A 169 -13.30 -2.25 9.19
C LEU A 169 -14.66 -2.87 8.83
N SER A 170 -15.74 -2.17 9.18
CA SER A 170 -17.08 -2.54 8.71
C SER A 170 -17.18 -2.43 7.17
N PRO A 171 -18.10 -3.17 6.51
CA PRO A 171 -18.23 -3.16 5.05
C PRO A 171 -18.34 -1.77 4.44
N VAL A 172 -19.11 -0.87 5.06
CA VAL A 172 -19.27 0.52 4.60
C VAL A 172 -17.96 1.30 4.66
N LEU A 173 -17.15 1.09 5.72
CA LEU A 173 -15.85 1.76 5.87
C LEU A 173 -14.80 1.14 4.93
N GLN A 174 -14.88 -0.16 4.66
CA GLN A 174 -14.04 -0.80 3.63
C GLN A 174 -14.30 -0.18 2.26
N ASP A 175 -15.59 0.01 1.88
CA ASP A 175 -15.94 0.69 0.63
C ASP A 175 -15.31 2.07 0.53
N GLN A 176 -15.35 2.84 1.61
CA GLN A 176 -14.75 4.17 1.65
C GLN A 176 -13.22 4.12 1.47
N VAL A 177 -12.54 3.13 2.06
CA VAL A 177 -11.09 2.94 1.88
C VAL A 177 -10.75 2.65 0.42
N PHE A 178 -11.51 1.78 -0.26
CA PHE A 178 -11.29 1.49 -1.69
C PHE A 178 -11.57 2.70 -2.58
N ILE A 179 -12.61 3.50 -2.26
CA ILE A 179 -12.89 4.77 -2.95
C ILE A 179 -11.70 5.73 -2.77
N ASN A 180 -11.25 5.96 -1.54
CA ASN A 180 -10.13 6.83 -1.22
C ASN A 180 -8.84 6.38 -1.93
N THR A 181 -8.55 5.08 -1.94
CA THR A 181 -7.37 4.52 -2.64
C THR A 181 -7.42 4.84 -4.12
N ARG A 182 -8.58 4.69 -4.75
CA ARG A 182 -8.76 5.02 -6.17
C ARG A 182 -8.63 6.53 -6.43
N ASP A 183 -9.12 7.36 -5.53
CA ASP A 183 -9.04 8.82 -5.68
C ASP A 183 -7.61 9.33 -5.51
N ILE A 184 -6.82 8.74 -4.58
CA ILE A 184 -5.36 8.96 -4.47
C ILE A 184 -4.66 8.57 -5.78
N ASN A 185 -5.00 7.41 -6.34
CA ASN A 185 -4.40 6.97 -7.61
C ASN A 185 -4.77 7.89 -8.77
N ARG A 186 -6.03 8.35 -8.86
CA ARG A 186 -6.47 9.34 -9.87
C ARG A 186 -5.78 10.69 -9.74
N ALA A 187 -5.35 11.06 -8.54
CA ALA A 187 -4.53 12.25 -8.30
C ALA A 187 -3.07 12.08 -8.78
N GLY A 188 -2.71 10.92 -9.35
CA GLY A 188 -1.42 10.66 -10.00
C GLY A 188 -0.45 9.80 -9.17
N VAL A 189 -0.81 9.39 -7.96
CA VAL A 189 0.04 8.53 -7.13
C VAL A 189 -0.07 7.08 -7.61
N SER A 190 1.07 6.44 -7.88
CA SER A 190 1.12 5.00 -8.18
C SER A 190 0.98 4.20 -6.89
N ILE A 191 0.23 3.09 -6.90
CA ILE A 191 -0.11 2.37 -5.67
C ILE A 191 0.21 0.90 -5.80
N VAL A 192 0.86 0.33 -4.77
CA VAL A 192 0.89 -1.11 -4.52
C VAL A 192 0.08 -1.39 -3.26
N MET A 193 -1.01 -2.10 -3.39
CA MET A 193 -1.92 -2.41 -2.29
C MET A 193 -1.97 -3.91 -2.04
N VAL A 194 -1.68 -4.32 -0.82
CA VAL A 194 -1.93 -5.68 -0.33
C VAL A 194 -3.30 -5.71 0.33
N GLU A 195 -4.09 -6.72 0.02
CA GLU A 195 -5.44 -6.86 0.60
C GLU A 195 -5.82 -8.32 0.87
N GLN A 196 -6.63 -8.49 1.92
CA GLN A 196 -7.29 -9.76 2.20
C GLN A 196 -8.61 -9.86 1.43
N ASN A 197 -9.33 -8.73 1.25
CA ASN A 197 -10.53 -8.65 0.43
C ASN A 197 -10.16 -8.65 -1.07
N ALA A 198 -9.82 -9.85 -1.57
CA ALA A 198 -9.31 -10.04 -2.91
C ALA A 198 -10.26 -9.53 -4.00
N ARG A 199 -11.57 -9.80 -3.85
CA ARG A 199 -12.57 -9.35 -4.83
C ARG A 199 -12.60 -7.83 -4.97
N ARG A 200 -12.64 -7.11 -3.85
CA ARG A 200 -12.65 -5.63 -3.86
C ARG A 200 -11.33 -5.06 -4.38
N CYS A 201 -10.21 -5.63 -3.97
CA CYS A 201 -8.90 -5.25 -4.46
C CYS A 201 -8.82 -5.35 -5.99
N LEU A 202 -9.17 -6.51 -6.55
CA LEU A 202 -9.13 -6.75 -7.99
C LEU A 202 -10.12 -5.88 -8.79
N GLN A 203 -11.24 -5.45 -8.18
CA GLN A 203 -12.21 -4.55 -8.82
C GLN A 203 -11.66 -3.15 -9.11
N ILE A 204 -10.70 -2.68 -8.31
CA ILE A 204 -10.17 -1.32 -8.43
C ILE A 204 -8.76 -1.26 -9.02
N CYS A 205 -7.99 -2.35 -8.99
CA CYS A 205 -6.63 -2.37 -9.52
C CYS A 205 -6.60 -2.52 -11.04
N HIS A 206 -5.57 -1.96 -11.66
CA HIS A 206 -5.29 -2.14 -13.08
C HIS A 206 -4.74 -3.54 -13.34
N ARG A 207 -3.81 -3.99 -12.47
CA ARG A 207 -3.18 -5.30 -12.52
C ARG A 207 -3.14 -5.90 -11.12
N GLY A 208 -3.33 -7.21 -11.05
CA GLY A 208 -3.26 -7.98 -9.82
C GLY A 208 -2.14 -9.02 -9.86
N TYR A 209 -1.58 -9.29 -8.70
CA TYR A 209 -0.68 -10.42 -8.43
C TYR A 209 -1.31 -11.31 -7.37
N VAL A 210 -1.32 -12.60 -7.62
CA VAL A 210 -1.73 -13.60 -6.62
C VAL A 210 -0.46 -14.23 -6.07
N LEU A 211 -0.20 -14.01 -4.79
CA LEU A 211 0.90 -14.64 -4.08
C LEU A 211 0.43 -15.92 -3.40
N ASP A 212 1.26 -16.95 -3.52
CA ASP A 212 1.14 -18.18 -2.75
C ASP A 212 2.54 -18.66 -2.31
N GLN A 213 2.70 -18.98 -1.03
CA GLN A 213 3.96 -19.47 -0.43
C GLN A 213 5.20 -18.64 -0.83
N GLY A 214 5.06 -17.31 -0.86
CA GLY A 214 6.14 -16.37 -1.19
C GLY A 214 6.51 -16.28 -2.66
N ARG A 215 5.65 -16.75 -3.57
CA ARG A 215 5.85 -16.73 -5.02
C ARG A 215 4.63 -16.18 -5.74
N ASN A 216 4.85 -15.71 -6.96
CA ASN A 216 3.76 -15.36 -7.86
C ASN A 216 3.08 -16.64 -8.38
N ALA A 217 1.81 -16.82 -8.06
CA ALA A 217 0.98 -17.91 -8.58
C ALA A 217 0.27 -17.49 -9.87
N TYR A 218 -0.28 -16.26 -9.89
CA TYR A 218 -0.95 -15.68 -11.06
C TYR A 218 -0.67 -14.18 -11.12
N GLU A 219 -0.72 -13.62 -12.33
CA GLU A 219 -0.70 -12.19 -12.59
C GLU A 219 -1.57 -11.85 -13.81
N GLY A 220 -2.07 -10.62 -13.86
CA GLY A 220 -2.85 -10.14 -14.99
C GLY A 220 -3.69 -8.92 -14.67
N PRO A 221 -4.45 -8.40 -15.64
CA PRO A 221 -5.43 -7.35 -15.39
C PRO A 221 -6.40 -7.75 -14.28
N GLY A 222 -6.70 -6.83 -13.34
CA GLY A 222 -7.53 -7.14 -12.18
C GLY A 222 -8.89 -7.75 -12.55
N ARG A 223 -9.54 -7.22 -13.59
CA ARG A 223 -10.82 -7.73 -14.10
C ARG A 223 -10.73 -9.15 -14.67
N ASP A 224 -9.58 -9.53 -15.25
CA ASP A 224 -9.40 -10.85 -15.85
C ASP A 224 -9.20 -11.89 -14.73
N LEU A 225 -8.43 -11.54 -13.69
CA LEU A 225 -8.27 -12.38 -12.50
C LEU A 225 -9.58 -12.57 -11.73
N LEU A 226 -10.49 -11.59 -11.74
CA LEU A 226 -11.84 -11.72 -11.14
C LEU A 226 -12.69 -12.77 -11.83
N SER A 227 -12.47 -13.05 -13.10
CA SER A 227 -13.21 -14.02 -13.91
C SER A 227 -12.46 -15.33 -14.16
N ASP A 228 -11.19 -15.43 -13.71
CA ASP A 228 -10.40 -16.66 -13.83
C ASP A 228 -10.93 -17.75 -12.90
N PRO A 229 -11.41 -18.91 -13.42
CA PRO A 229 -11.98 -19.97 -12.59
C PRO A 229 -11.01 -20.51 -11.53
N LYS A 230 -9.71 -20.56 -11.81
CA LYS A 230 -8.71 -21.04 -10.86
C LYS A 230 -8.47 -20.05 -9.74
N VAL A 231 -8.42 -18.76 -10.07
CA VAL A 231 -8.30 -17.70 -9.07
C VAL A 231 -9.54 -17.64 -8.18
N ILE A 232 -10.74 -17.82 -8.80
CA ILE A 232 -12.02 -17.87 -8.05
C ILE A 232 -12.01 -19.06 -7.09
N ASP A 233 -11.70 -20.26 -7.56
CA ASP A 233 -11.77 -21.49 -6.77
C ASP A 233 -10.75 -21.48 -5.62
N LEU A 234 -9.51 -21.08 -5.90
CA LEU A 234 -8.42 -21.15 -4.92
C LEU A 234 -8.37 -19.95 -3.96
N TYR A 235 -8.74 -18.75 -4.41
CA TYR A 235 -8.46 -17.51 -3.66
C TYR A 235 -9.66 -16.58 -3.47
N LEU A 236 -10.72 -16.70 -4.28
CA LEU A 236 -11.95 -15.91 -4.15
C LEU A 236 -13.11 -16.72 -3.55
N GLY A 237 -13.15 -18.04 -3.79
CA GLY A 237 -14.20 -18.93 -3.30
C GLY A 237 -14.13 -19.21 -1.80
N THR A 238 -12.92 -19.35 -1.24
CA THR A 238 -12.69 -19.55 0.19
C THR A 238 -12.95 -18.30 1.04
N LEU A 239 -12.98 -17.12 0.43
CA LEU A 239 -13.28 -15.84 1.09
C LEU A 239 -14.79 -15.46 0.99
N ALA A 240 -15.56 -16.18 0.18
CA ALA A 240 -17.01 -15.96 0.06
C ALA A 240 -17.84 -16.70 1.14
N THR A 241 -17.22 -17.51 2.00
CA THR A 241 -17.89 -18.28 3.07
C THR A 241 -17.67 -17.70 4.47
N ALA A 242 -17.08 -16.51 4.59
CA ALA A 242 -16.91 -15.78 5.84
C ALA A 242 -17.86 -14.55 5.86
N ASP A 243 -19.16 -14.80 5.74
CA ASP A 243 -20.24 -13.88 6.13
C ASP A 243 -20.70 -14.17 7.56
#